data_bc5393c22039261f5864ac5399b93c85
#
_entry.id   bc5393c22039261f5864ac5399b93c85
#
_cell.length_a   1.000
_cell.length_b   1.000
_cell.length_c   1.000
_cell.angle_alpha   90.00
_cell.angle_beta   90.00
_cell.angle_gamma   90.00
#
_symmetry.space_group_name_H-M   'P 1'
#
loop_
_entity.id
_entity.type
_entity.pdbx_description
1 polymer ?
#
loop_
_entity_poly.entity_id
_entity_poly.type
_entity_poly.pdbx_seq_one_letter_code
_entity_poly.pdbx_strand_id
1 'polypeptide(L)'
;PASCRYVAWLDCDLVFQNPNWAVDAERLLERFNIVQLFESCARLNEGNCIWDNPSRVPSFASIVPNDRNVLNAGNFDKHGHTGYAWAMRREIFDQVGLYEHAICGTGDHFMAHAVYGNYGFCINQAFKGNQSQIRHLKDWGSDFESLVRGNLAAVPGEVLHLWHGDTANRKYLLRMYDLVRLGFDSWRDIVAPPGQPLLWHPDMDKPDLRDYFMRYFESRREDGEPNLDNPQQRRSSHARQTALC
;
A
#
# COMPACT_ATOMS: atom_id res chain seq x y z
N PRO A 1 -7.78 15.32 13.37
CA PRO A 1 -8.81 15.81 14.27
C PRO A 1 -10.19 15.31 13.86
N ALA A 2 -11.08 15.00 14.81
CA ALA A 2 -12.44 14.50 14.53
C ALA A 2 -13.29 15.46 13.70
N SER A 3 -12.88 16.73 13.59
CA SER A 3 -13.56 17.76 12.79
C SER A 3 -13.24 17.73 11.29
N CYS A 4 -12.24 16.95 10.85
CA CYS A 4 -11.89 16.85 9.43
C CYS A 4 -12.88 15.95 8.70
N ARG A 5 -13.46 16.46 7.61
CA ARG A 5 -14.43 15.72 6.78
C ARG A 5 -13.80 14.63 5.92
N TYR A 6 -12.52 14.74 5.66
CA TYR A 6 -11.77 13.86 4.77
C TYR A 6 -10.50 13.34 5.44
N VAL A 7 -10.05 12.17 5.05
CA VAL A 7 -8.82 11.52 5.50
C VAL A 7 -7.98 11.21 4.28
N ALA A 8 -6.70 11.57 4.30
CA ALA A 8 -5.72 11.20 3.30
C ALA A 8 -4.61 10.37 3.93
N TRP A 9 -4.09 9.40 3.19
CA TRP A 9 -2.88 8.64 3.53
C TRP A 9 -1.96 8.62 2.33
N LEU A 10 -0.68 8.79 2.58
CA LEU A 10 0.33 9.11 1.60
C LEU A 10 1.61 8.36 1.94
N ASP A 11 2.27 7.81 0.93
CA ASP A 11 3.64 7.35 1.09
C ASP A 11 4.55 8.58 1.27
N CYS A 12 5.60 8.46 2.09
CA CYS A 12 6.45 9.60 2.48
C CYS A 12 7.46 10.03 1.41
N ASP A 13 7.55 9.30 0.32
CA ASP A 13 8.49 9.46 -0.79
C ASP A 13 7.83 10.01 -2.07
N LEU A 14 6.76 10.78 -1.92
CA LEU A 14 6.02 11.40 -3.03
C LEU A 14 6.25 12.90 -3.11
N VAL A 15 6.37 13.39 -4.37
CA VAL A 15 6.37 14.82 -4.69
C VAL A 15 5.24 15.11 -5.66
N PHE A 16 4.22 15.83 -5.22
CA PHE A 16 3.10 16.24 -6.07
C PHE A 16 3.52 17.35 -7.01
N GLN A 17 3.29 17.16 -8.32
CA GLN A 17 3.53 18.20 -9.32
C GLN A 17 2.36 19.19 -9.41
N ASN A 18 1.16 18.78 -9.02
CA ASN A 18 0.02 19.69 -8.85
C ASN A 18 0.07 20.34 -7.45
N PRO A 19 0.38 21.64 -7.33
CA PRO A 19 0.44 22.30 -6.02
C PRO A 19 -0.93 22.42 -5.32
N ASN A 20 -2.02 22.26 -6.07
CA ASN A 20 -3.39 22.35 -5.58
C ASN A 20 -4.03 20.98 -5.30
N TRP A 21 -3.26 19.89 -5.29
CA TRP A 21 -3.77 18.52 -5.17
C TRP A 21 -4.74 18.33 -3.99
N ALA A 22 -4.48 18.98 -2.85
CA ALA A 22 -5.33 18.86 -1.67
C ALA A 22 -6.69 19.57 -1.85
N VAL A 23 -6.69 20.74 -2.50
CA VAL A 23 -7.93 21.49 -2.82
C VAL A 23 -8.75 20.74 -3.85
N ASP A 24 -8.09 20.19 -4.86
CA ASP A 24 -8.76 19.40 -5.91
C ASP A 24 -9.32 18.08 -5.33
N ALA A 25 -8.61 17.45 -4.40
CA ALA A 25 -9.08 16.28 -3.67
C ALA A 25 -10.34 16.62 -2.85
N GLU A 26 -10.35 17.73 -2.11
CA GLU A 26 -11.52 18.18 -1.36
C GLU A 26 -12.73 18.37 -2.26
N ARG A 27 -12.58 19.06 -3.39
CA ARG A 27 -13.67 19.27 -4.38
C ARG A 27 -14.20 17.96 -4.96
N LEU A 28 -13.32 17.00 -5.26
CA LEU A 28 -13.72 15.70 -5.77
C LEU A 28 -14.46 14.89 -4.69
N LEU A 29 -14.02 14.92 -3.44
CA LEU A 29 -14.65 14.22 -2.33
C LEU A 29 -16.04 14.76 -1.95
N GLU A 30 -16.44 15.94 -2.44
CA GLU A 30 -17.84 16.40 -2.37
C GLU A 30 -18.78 15.50 -3.22
N ARG A 31 -18.25 14.85 -4.26
CA ARG A 31 -19.01 14.03 -5.23
C ARG A 31 -18.64 12.55 -5.22
N PHE A 32 -17.39 12.25 -4.87
CA PHE A 32 -16.85 10.89 -4.84
C PHE A 32 -16.60 10.45 -3.39
N ASN A 33 -16.65 9.15 -3.16
CA ASN A 33 -16.48 8.57 -1.83
C ASN A 33 -15.00 8.37 -1.48
N ILE A 34 -14.21 8.08 -2.52
CA ILE A 34 -12.76 7.88 -2.43
C ILE A 34 -12.10 8.46 -3.68
N VAL A 35 -10.88 8.98 -3.53
CA VAL A 35 -10.08 9.49 -4.65
C VAL A 35 -8.64 9.00 -4.53
N GLN A 36 -8.00 8.71 -5.67
CA GLN A 36 -6.56 8.56 -5.75
C GLN A 36 -5.96 9.93 -6.08
N LEU A 37 -4.95 10.36 -5.34
CA LEU A 37 -4.52 11.76 -5.32
C LEU A 37 -3.62 12.16 -6.51
N PHE A 38 -3.67 11.39 -7.59
CA PHE A 38 -2.92 11.64 -8.83
C PHE A 38 -3.53 10.89 -10.02
N GLU A 39 -3.31 11.37 -11.24
CA GLU A 39 -3.66 10.69 -12.47
C GLU A 39 -2.54 9.79 -12.99
N SER A 40 -1.27 10.21 -12.79
CA SER A 40 -0.10 9.46 -13.21
C SER A 40 1.02 9.57 -12.18
N CYS A 41 1.92 8.60 -12.21
CA CYS A 41 3.11 8.57 -11.40
C CYS A 41 4.36 8.39 -12.27
N ALA A 42 5.39 9.21 -12.05
CA ALA A 42 6.73 9.03 -12.56
C ALA A 42 7.62 8.41 -11.50
N ARG A 43 8.07 7.16 -11.73
CA ARG A 43 9.03 6.48 -10.84
C ARG A 43 10.43 6.94 -11.16
N LEU A 44 11.05 7.64 -10.23
CA LEU A 44 12.41 8.12 -10.40
C LEU A 44 13.42 6.99 -10.21
N ASN A 45 14.54 7.09 -10.93
CA ASN A 45 15.68 6.20 -10.78
C ASN A 45 16.54 6.62 -9.57
N GLU A 46 17.56 5.82 -9.26
CA GLU A 46 18.58 6.20 -8.31
C GLU A 46 19.17 7.59 -8.68
N GLY A 47 19.29 8.46 -7.69
CA GLY A 47 19.65 9.86 -7.92
C GLY A 47 18.46 10.81 -8.08
N ASN A 48 17.23 10.28 -8.19
CA ASN A 48 15.97 11.05 -8.22
C ASN A 48 15.93 12.15 -9.30
N CYS A 49 16.49 11.87 -10.47
CA CYS A 49 16.53 12.80 -11.58
C CYS A 49 15.30 12.62 -12.51
N ILE A 50 14.48 13.65 -12.63
CA ILE A 50 13.31 13.63 -13.53
C ILE A 50 13.68 13.60 -15.01
N TRP A 51 14.89 14.06 -15.36
CA TRP A 51 15.40 14.12 -16.72
C TRP A 51 15.88 12.77 -17.27
N ASP A 52 16.03 11.76 -16.40
CA ASP A 52 16.47 10.41 -16.78
C ASP A 52 15.33 9.56 -17.37
N ASN A 53 14.29 10.19 -17.89
CA ASN A 53 13.13 9.56 -18.50
C ASN A 53 12.50 8.47 -17.61
N PRO A 54 11.97 8.82 -16.44
CA PRO A 54 11.41 7.88 -15.50
C PRO A 54 10.22 7.12 -16.09
N SER A 55 10.04 5.88 -15.64
CA SER A 55 8.86 5.09 -16.02
C SER A 55 7.59 5.77 -15.49
N ARG A 56 6.65 6.05 -16.41
CA ARG A 56 5.34 6.63 -16.06
C ARG A 56 4.25 5.60 -16.11
N VAL A 57 3.44 5.58 -15.06
CA VAL A 57 2.33 4.65 -14.93
C VAL A 57 1.08 5.43 -14.54
N PRO A 58 -0.05 5.23 -15.23
CA PRO A 58 -1.32 5.85 -14.84
C PRO A 58 -1.80 5.30 -13.49
N SER A 59 -2.61 6.06 -12.79
CA SER A 59 -3.27 5.62 -11.55
C SER A 59 -4.40 4.64 -11.85
N PHE A 60 -4.72 3.80 -10.88
CA PHE A 60 -5.89 2.92 -10.92
C PHE A 60 -7.18 3.73 -11.13
N ALA A 61 -7.31 4.84 -10.42
CA ALA A 61 -8.49 5.70 -10.47
C ALA A 61 -8.63 6.47 -11.80
N SER A 62 -7.58 6.61 -12.59
CA SER A 62 -7.67 7.21 -13.93
C SER A 62 -8.12 6.21 -15.01
N ILE A 63 -7.93 4.91 -14.79
CA ILE A 63 -8.25 3.86 -15.77
C ILE A 63 -9.58 3.19 -15.47
N VAL A 64 -9.70 2.60 -14.29
CA VAL A 64 -10.77 1.61 -13.98
C VAL A 64 -12.19 2.20 -14.01
N PRO A 65 -12.45 3.45 -13.61
CA PRO A 65 -13.79 4.04 -13.77
C PRO A 65 -14.29 4.06 -15.21
N ASN A 66 -13.37 4.15 -16.19
CA ASN A 66 -13.68 4.20 -17.62
C ASN A 66 -13.71 2.81 -18.28
N ASP A 67 -12.96 1.84 -17.77
CA ASP A 67 -12.95 0.46 -18.27
C ASP A 67 -12.75 -0.55 -17.14
N ARG A 68 -13.85 -1.07 -16.60
CA ARG A 68 -13.82 -2.08 -15.53
C ARG A 68 -13.34 -3.47 -15.98
N ASN A 69 -13.31 -3.74 -17.29
CA ASN A 69 -12.87 -5.05 -17.80
C ASN A 69 -11.40 -5.31 -17.50
N VAL A 70 -10.60 -4.26 -17.33
CA VAL A 70 -9.17 -4.37 -16.99
C VAL A 70 -8.94 -5.05 -15.63
N LEU A 71 -9.93 -5.03 -14.72
CA LEU A 71 -9.85 -5.72 -13.43
C LEU A 71 -9.79 -7.25 -13.58
N ASN A 72 -10.37 -7.79 -14.65
CA ASN A 72 -10.42 -9.23 -14.91
C ASN A 72 -9.17 -9.72 -15.65
N ALA A 73 -8.36 -8.82 -16.17
CA ALA A 73 -7.18 -9.17 -16.96
C ALA A 73 -6.01 -9.71 -16.12
N GLY A 74 -6.08 -9.54 -14.80
CA GLY A 74 -5.08 -10.03 -13.87
C GLY A 74 -3.68 -9.45 -14.04
N ASN A 75 -3.57 -8.33 -14.70
CA ASN A 75 -2.31 -7.72 -15.05
C ASN A 75 -2.24 -6.30 -14.46
N PHE A 76 -1.32 -6.09 -13.53
CA PHE A 76 -1.06 -4.80 -12.90
C PHE A 76 -0.78 -3.67 -13.92
N ASP A 77 -0.20 -4.00 -15.07
CA ASP A 77 0.09 -3.01 -16.11
C ASP A 77 -1.18 -2.48 -16.79
N LYS A 78 -2.33 -3.17 -16.67
CA LYS A 78 -3.57 -2.78 -17.34
C LYS A 78 -4.49 -1.90 -16.51
N HIS A 79 -4.56 -2.11 -15.20
CA HIS A 79 -5.47 -1.34 -14.34
C HIS A 79 -4.81 -0.13 -13.66
N GLY A 80 -3.54 0.14 -13.94
CA GLY A 80 -2.80 1.23 -13.36
C GLY A 80 -2.29 0.96 -11.94
N HIS A 81 -1.60 1.94 -11.39
CA HIS A 81 -0.96 1.84 -10.08
C HIS A 81 -1.97 2.01 -8.95
N THR A 82 -1.96 1.10 -7.98
CA THR A 82 -2.92 1.05 -6.86
C THR A 82 -2.43 1.71 -5.57
N GLY A 83 -1.14 2.02 -5.46
CA GLY A 83 -0.52 2.56 -4.26
C GLY A 83 -0.39 4.08 -4.22
N TYR A 84 0.48 4.53 -3.36
CA TYR A 84 1.03 5.86 -3.16
C TYR A 84 0.16 6.81 -2.36
N ALA A 85 -0.96 7.30 -2.90
CA ALA A 85 -1.68 8.41 -2.30
C ALA A 85 -3.18 8.32 -2.54
N TRP A 86 -3.94 8.32 -1.47
CA TRP A 86 -5.39 8.21 -1.48
C TRP A 86 -6.03 9.15 -0.48
N ALA A 87 -7.30 9.48 -0.71
CA ALA A 87 -8.15 10.13 0.29
C ALA A 87 -9.58 9.62 0.19
N MET A 88 -10.29 9.61 1.31
CA MET A 88 -11.71 9.26 1.36
C MET A 88 -12.48 10.13 2.37
N ARG A 89 -13.79 10.06 2.28
CA ARG A 89 -14.68 10.67 3.26
C ARG A 89 -14.45 10.05 4.62
N ARG A 90 -14.33 10.89 5.65
CA ARG A 90 -14.12 10.43 7.02
C ARG A 90 -15.22 9.50 7.52
N GLU A 91 -16.45 9.78 7.15
CA GLU A 91 -17.59 8.94 7.53
C GLU A 91 -17.48 7.48 7.06
N ILE A 92 -16.80 7.25 5.92
CA ILE A 92 -16.50 5.90 5.42
C ILE A 92 -15.29 5.33 6.17
N PHE A 93 -14.22 6.14 6.28
CA PHE A 93 -13.00 5.73 6.99
C PHE A 93 -13.26 5.28 8.42
N ASP A 94 -14.10 6.03 9.16
CA ASP A 94 -14.40 5.74 10.57
C ASP A 94 -15.23 4.46 10.73
N GLN A 95 -15.94 4.01 9.68
CA GLN A 95 -16.72 2.76 9.70
C GLN A 95 -15.90 1.53 9.34
N VAL A 96 -15.00 1.61 8.36
CA VAL A 96 -14.35 0.42 7.77
C VAL A 96 -12.83 0.44 7.88
N GLY A 97 -12.21 1.60 8.07
CA GLY A 97 -10.74 1.76 8.13
C GLY A 97 -10.02 1.33 6.85
N LEU A 98 -8.71 1.13 6.97
CA LEU A 98 -7.88 0.52 5.93
C LEU A 98 -7.76 -0.99 6.18
N TYR A 99 -7.40 -1.73 5.13
CA TYR A 99 -7.09 -3.16 5.28
C TYR A 99 -5.73 -3.35 5.95
N GLU A 100 -5.72 -3.48 7.26
CA GLU A 100 -4.48 -3.53 8.07
C GLU A 100 -3.78 -4.89 8.04
N HIS A 101 -4.50 -5.98 7.70
CA HIS A 101 -3.98 -7.34 7.74
C HIS A 101 -3.07 -7.72 6.55
N ALA A 102 -2.77 -6.77 5.68
CA ALA A 102 -1.76 -6.93 4.61
C ALA A 102 -0.34 -6.64 5.13
N ILE A 103 0.09 -7.39 6.13
CA ILE A 103 1.28 -7.14 6.96
C ILE A 103 2.63 -7.10 6.25
N CYS A 104 2.71 -7.58 5.00
CA CYS A 104 3.89 -7.44 4.13
C CYS A 104 3.71 -6.41 3.01
N GLY A 105 2.65 -5.58 3.03
CA GLY A 105 2.25 -4.72 1.92
C GLY A 105 1.18 -5.36 1.04
N THR A 106 0.83 -4.74 -0.07
CA THR A 106 -0.27 -5.13 -0.98
C THR A 106 -1.66 -4.66 -0.48
N GLY A 107 -1.76 -4.01 0.68
CA GLY A 107 -3.02 -3.52 1.22
C GLY A 107 -3.71 -2.50 0.30
N ASP A 108 -2.94 -1.63 -0.32
CA ASP A 108 -3.37 -0.68 -1.35
C ASP A 108 -4.03 -1.37 -2.56
N HIS A 109 -3.45 -2.47 -3.01
CA HIS A 109 -3.99 -3.26 -4.11
C HIS A 109 -5.32 -3.93 -3.73
N PHE A 110 -5.41 -4.50 -2.54
CA PHE A 110 -6.66 -5.09 -2.05
C PHE A 110 -7.76 -4.04 -1.90
N MET A 111 -7.41 -2.87 -1.36
CA MET A 111 -8.34 -1.76 -1.22
C MET A 111 -8.84 -1.25 -2.58
N ALA A 112 -7.94 -1.03 -3.54
CA ALA A 112 -8.31 -0.58 -4.88
C ALA A 112 -9.29 -1.54 -5.56
N HIS A 113 -9.04 -2.85 -5.48
CA HIS A 113 -9.96 -3.86 -6.00
C HIS A 113 -11.27 -3.95 -5.22
N ALA A 114 -11.25 -3.74 -3.91
CA ALA A 114 -12.44 -3.73 -3.06
C ALA A 114 -13.40 -2.59 -3.40
N VAL A 115 -12.93 -1.46 -3.98
CA VAL A 115 -13.78 -0.38 -4.51
C VAL A 115 -14.90 -0.92 -5.42
N TYR A 116 -14.62 -2.00 -6.14
CA TYR A 116 -15.53 -2.61 -7.12
C TYR A 116 -15.95 -4.05 -6.76
N GLY A 117 -15.66 -4.51 -5.55
CA GLY A 117 -15.93 -5.89 -5.14
C GLY A 117 -15.19 -6.95 -5.98
N ASN A 118 -14.15 -6.57 -6.72
CA ASN A 118 -13.42 -7.45 -7.62
C ASN A 118 -12.05 -7.83 -7.04
N TYR A 119 -12.04 -8.59 -5.97
CA TYR A 119 -10.80 -9.09 -5.34
C TYR A 119 -10.51 -10.56 -5.62
N GLY A 120 -11.30 -11.23 -6.48
CA GLY A 120 -11.11 -12.65 -6.78
C GLY A 120 -9.74 -12.97 -7.37
N PHE A 121 -9.23 -12.11 -8.25
CA PHE A 121 -7.88 -12.24 -8.81
C PHE A 121 -6.79 -12.04 -7.75
N CYS A 122 -6.90 -10.98 -6.95
CA CYS A 122 -5.97 -10.67 -5.87
C CYS A 122 -5.88 -11.82 -4.86
N ILE A 123 -7.03 -12.39 -4.49
CA ILE A 123 -7.14 -13.52 -3.58
C ILE A 123 -6.39 -14.73 -4.12
N ASN A 124 -6.65 -15.09 -5.38
CA ASN A 124 -6.05 -16.28 -5.97
C ASN A 124 -4.53 -16.18 -6.12
N GLN A 125 -4.03 -14.98 -6.44
CA GLN A 125 -2.60 -14.75 -6.59
C GLN A 125 -1.87 -14.59 -5.24
N ALA A 126 -2.44 -13.80 -4.32
CA ALA A 126 -1.77 -13.43 -3.08
C ALA A 126 -1.85 -14.52 -2.02
N PHE A 127 -2.99 -15.19 -1.89
CA PHE A 127 -3.24 -16.06 -0.74
C PHE A 127 -3.17 -17.56 -1.05
N LYS A 128 -3.16 -17.96 -2.32
CA LYS A 128 -2.97 -19.36 -2.77
C LYS A 128 -3.64 -20.41 -1.89
N GLY A 129 -4.90 -20.19 -1.53
CA GLY A 129 -5.69 -21.12 -0.74
C GLY A 129 -5.61 -20.95 0.77
N ASN A 130 -4.96 -19.91 1.30
CA ASN A 130 -5.10 -19.57 2.71
C ASN A 130 -6.52 -19.06 3.00
N GLN A 131 -7.39 -19.98 3.43
CA GLN A 131 -8.82 -19.73 3.62
C GLN A 131 -9.10 -18.71 4.72
N SER A 132 -8.26 -18.65 5.74
CA SER A 132 -8.39 -17.68 6.83
C SER A 132 -8.23 -16.25 6.29
N GLN A 133 -7.15 -16.00 5.57
CA GLN A 133 -6.84 -14.70 5.02
C GLN A 133 -7.82 -14.27 3.90
N ILE A 134 -8.24 -15.23 3.07
CA ILE A 134 -9.29 -15.01 2.05
C ILE A 134 -10.59 -14.55 2.69
N ARG A 135 -11.02 -15.21 3.75
CA ARG A 135 -12.25 -14.84 4.47
C ARG A 135 -12.13 -13.45 5.06
N HIS A 136 -11.03 -13.19 5.77
CA HIS A 136 -10.78 -11.89 6.40
C HIS A 136 -10.83 -10.73 5.39
N LEU A 137 -10.17 -10.90 4.22
CA LEU A 137 -10.22 -9.89 3.17
C LEU A 137 -11.62 -9.72 2.59
N LYS A 138 -12.37 -10.81 2.39
CA LYS A 138 -13.74 -10.74 1.85
C LYS A 138 -14.70 -10.04 2.79
N ASP A 139 -14.60 -10.32 4.09
CA ASP A 139 -15.45 -9.70 5.10
C ASP A 139 -15.20 -8.18 5.12
N TRP A 140 -13.95 -7.75 5.29
CA TRP A 140 -13.61 -6.33 5.23
C TRP A 140 -13.97 -5.69 3.88
N GLY A 141 -13.66 -6.35 2.77
CA GLY A 141 -13.87 -5.82 1.42
C GLY A 141 -15.34 -5.68 1.05
N SER A 142 -16.22 -6.55 1.58
CA SER A 142 -17.67 -6.43 1.41
C SER A 142 -18.21 -5.17 2.09
N ASP A 143 -17.77 -4.91 3.31
CA ASP A 143 -18.15 -3.70 4.04
C ASP A 143 -17.63 -2.45 3.32
N PHE A 144 -16.36 -2.47 2.89
CA PHE A 144 -15.75 -1.38 2.14
C PHE A 144 -16.50 -1.08 0.82
N GLU A 145 -16.80 -2.11 0.02
CA GLU A 145 -17.55 -1.97 -1.23
C GLU A 145 -18.94 -1.36 -1.00
N SER A 146 -19.64 -1.83 0.03
CA SER A 146 -20.99 -1.36 0.35
C SER A 146 -21.05 0.13 0.66
N LEU A 147 -19.97 0.70 1.21
CA LEU A 147 -19.83 2.11 1.55
C LEU A 147 -19.28 2.93 0.37
N VAL A 148 -18.26 2.43 -0.33
CA VAL A 148 -17.62 3.15 -1.45
C VAL A 148 -18.43 3.08 -2.74
N ARG A 149 -19.09 1.94 -3.03
CA ARG A 149 -20.00 1.71 -4.18
C ARG A 149 -19.39 2.03 -5.54
N GLY A 150 -18.10 1.78 -5.73
CA GLY A 150 -17.41 2.09 -6.98
C GLY A 150 -17.31 3.59 -7.29
N ASN A 151 -17.62 4.47 -6.33
CA ASN A 151 -17.62 5.92 -6.53
C ASN A 151 -16.21 6.50 -6.31
N LEU A 152 -15.37 6.37 -7.34
CA LEU A 152 -13.94 6.64 -7.39
C LEU A 152 -13.58 7.67 -8.45
N ALA A 153 -12.63 8.56 -8.16
CA ALA A 153 -12.00 9.47 -9.13
C ALA A 153 -10.50 9.61 -8.89
N ALA A 154 -9.78 10.14 -9.89
CA ALA A 154 -8.39 10.57 -9.76
C ALA A 154 -8.31 12.09 -9.64
N VAL A 155 -7.41 12.58 -8.78
CA VAL A 155 -7.06 14.00 -8.72
C VAL A 155 -6.15 14.32 -9.90
N PRO A 156 -6.41 15.39 -10.66
CA PRO A 156 -5.56 15.78 -11.80
C PRO A 156 -4.11 16.03 -11.40
N GLY A 157 -3.19 15.52 -12.21
CA GLY A 157 -1.76 15.77 -12.06
C GLY A 157 -0.91 14.52 -11.89
N GLU A 158 0.40 14.74 -11.90
CA GLU A 158 1.42 13.71 -11.75
C GLU A 158 2.05 13.77 -10.36
N VAL A 159 2.41 12.61 -9.80
CA VAL A 159 3.31 12.50 -8.66
C VAL A 159 4.65 11.93 -9.09
N LEU A 160 5.73 12.44 -8.51
CA LEU A 160 7.05 11.82 -8.60
C LEU A 160 7.21 10.91 -7.39
N HIS A 161 7.55 9.64 -7.66
CA HIS A 161 7.88 8.69 -6.63
C HIS A 161 9.40 8.60 -6.54
N LEU A 162 9.94 9.05 -5.42
CA LEU A 162 11.37 9.08 -5.17
C LEU A 162 11.93 7.66 -5.11
N TRP A 163 13.14 7.49 -5.57
CA TRP A 163 13.82 6.21 -5.45
C TRP A 163 14.17 5.90 -3.99
N HIS A 164 13.88 4.71 -3.56
CA HIS A 164 14.13 4.22 -2.20
C HIS A 164 14.47 2.73 -2.21
N GLY A 165 15.47 2.37 -2.99
CA GLY A 165 15.98 1.01 -3.12
C GLY A 165 15.42 0.26 -4.34
N ASP A 166 16.08 -0.86 -4.63
CA ASP A 166 15.71 -1.71 -5.77
C ASP A 166 14.36 -2.41 -5.52
N THR A 167 13.47 -2.33 -6.51
CA THR A 167 12.16 -3.00 -6.50
C THR A 167 12.27 -4.53 -6.36
N ALA A 168 13.38 -5.14 -6.80
CA ALA A 168 13.65 -6.56 -6.62
C ALA A 168 13.69 -6.97 -5.14
N ASN A 169 14.17 -6.10 -4.26
CA ASN A 169 14.23 -6.34 -2.81
C ASN A 169 12.84 -6.40 -2.16
N ARG A 170 11.82 -5.85 -2.80
CA ARG A 170 10.44 -5.85 -2.29
C ARG A 170 9.73 -7.19 -2.44
N LYS A 171 10.24 -8.09 -3.30
CA LYS A 171 9.76 -9.48 -3.46
C LYS A 171 8.24 -9.59 -3.58
N TYR A 172 7.59 -8.71 -4.36
CA TYR A 172 6.13 -8.50 -4.38
C TYR A 172 5.28 -9.77 -4.39
N LEU A 173 5.63 -10.76 -5.18
CA LEU A 173 4.92 -12.05 -5.22
C LEU A 173 5.45 -13.04 -4.18
N LEU A 174 6.75 -13.08 -3.97
CA LEU A 174 7.40 -14.07 -3.09
C LEU A 174 7.01 -13.84 -1.62
N ARG A 175 6.92 -12.59 -1.17
CA ARG A 175 6.54 -12.26 0.22
C ARG A 175 5.15 -12.81 0.59
N MET A 176 4.20 -12.76 -0.34
CA MET A 176 2.86 -13.31 -0.11
C MET A 176 2.87 -14.85 -0.08
N TYR A 177 3.70 -15.44 -0.93
CA TYR A 177 3.93 -16.88 -0.97
C TYR A 177 4.51 -17.39 0.35
N ASP A 178 5.50 -16.66 0.87
CA ASP A 178 6.16 -17.02 2.12
C ASP A 178 5.21 -16.92 3.32
N LEU A 179 4.31 -15.93 3.35
CA LEU A 179 3.26 -15.87 4.38
C LEU A 179 2.37 -17.12 4.38
N VAL A 180 1.94 -17.55 3.19
CA VAL A 180 1.13 -18.78 3.07
C VAL A 180 1.92 -19.99 3.53
N ARG A 181 3.17 -20.12 3.10
CA ARG A 181 4.08 -21.24 3.45
C ARG A 181 4.36 -21.29 4.96
N LEU A 182 4.49 -20.14 5.60
CA LEU A 182 4.72 -20.01 7.05
C LEU A 182 3.42 -20.09 7.86
N GLY A 183 2.29 -20.32 7.18
CA GLY A 183 1.01 -20.55 7.83
C GLY A 183 0.46 -19.31 8.54
N PHE A 184 0.73 -18.10 8.02
CA PHE A 184 0.17 -16.87 8.58
C PHE A 184 -1.37 -16.91 8.61
N ASP A 185 -1.95 -16.58 9.74
CA ASP A 185 -3.39 -16.53 9.98
C ASP A 185 -3.78 -15.17 10.58
N SER A 186 -4.54 -14.38 9.80
CA SER A 186 -4.96 -13.03 10.19
C SER A 186 -5.78 -12.95 11.47
N TRP A 187 -6.46 -14.05 11.86
CA TRP A 187 -7.31 -14.09 13.04
C TRP A 187 -6.58 -14.54 14.30
N ARG A 188 -5.45 -15.25 14.16
CA ARG A 188 -4.74 -15.89 15.24
C ARG A 188 -3.39 -15.27 15.55
N ASP A 189 -2.72 -14.77 14.53
CA ASP A 189 -1.31 -14.40 14.65
C ASP A 189 -1.11 -12.93 14.99
N ILE A 190 -2.11 -12.08 14.72
CA ILE A 190 -2.05 -10.64 14.96
C ILE A 190 -3.29 -10.13 15.68
N VAL A 191 -3.11 -9.04 16.39
CA VAL A 191 -4.18 -8.26 17.03
C VAL A 191 -4.05 -6.79 16.66
N ALA A 192 -5.20 -6.13 16.48
CA ALA A 192 -5.31 -4.70 16.17
C ALA A 192 -5.93 -3.96 17.38
N PRO A 193 -5.17 -3.60 18.42
CA PRO A 193 -5.73 -2.88 19.56
C PRO A 193 -6.16 -1.47 19.11
N PRO A 194 -7.30 -0.96 19.58
CA PRO A 194 -7.76 0.38 19.19
C PRO A 194 -6.72 1.46 19.45
N GLY A 195 -6.38 2.24 18.40
CA GLY A 195 -5.43 3.34 18.48
C GLY A 195 -3.96 2.95 18.66
N GLN A 196 -3.63 1.68 18.45
CA GLN A 196 -2.26 1.17 18.51
C GLN A 196 -1.87 0.48 17.19
N PRO A 197 -0.56 0.32 16.93
CA PRO A 197 -0.10 -0.51 15.82
C PRO A 197 -0.57 -1.95 15.95
N LEU A 198 -0.57 -2.68 14.82
CA LEU A 198 -0.72 -4.13 14.83
C LEU A 198 0.37 -4.77 15.69
N LEU A 199 -0.03 -5.71 16.52
CA LEU A 199 0.86 -6.49 17.36
C LEU A 199 0.73 -7.98 17.01
N TRP A 200 1.80 -8.73 17.26
CA TRP A 200 1.69 -10.19 17.27
C TRP A 200 0.76 -10.62 18.42
N HIS A 201 -0.10 -11.60 18.13
CA HIS A 201 -0.93 -12.17 19.20
C HIS A 201 -0.04 -12.77 20.29
N PRO A 202 -0.33 -12.58 21.59
CA PRO A 202 0.50 -13.11 22.68
C PRO A 202 0.73 -14.62 22.60
N ASP A 203 -0.27 -15.37 22.17
CA ASP A 203 -0.22 -16.83 22.05
C ASP A 203 0.34 -17.33 20.69
N MET A 204 0.84 -16.40 19.83
CA MET A 204 1.38 -16.78 18.54
C MET A 204 2.74 -17.45 18.70
N ASP A 205 2.79 -18.76 18.46
CA ASP A 205 3.99 -19.59 18.52
C ASP A 205 4.47 -20.00 17.12
N LYS A 206 4.98 -19.01 16.38
CA LYS A 206 5.55 -19.18 15.03
C LYS A 206 6.86 -18.39 14.92
N PRO A 207 7.95 -18.88 15.52
CA PRO A 207 9.24 -18.18 15.48
C PRO A 207 9.73 -17.94 14.06
N ASP A 208 9.58 -18.92 13.16
CA ASP A 208 10.00 -18.78 11.76
C ASP A 208 9.27 -17.64 11.03
N LEU A 209 8.01 -17.38 11.36
CA LEU A 209 7.24 -16.27 10.81
C LEU A 209 7.78 -14.92 11.30
N ARG A 210 8.10 -14.79 12.59
CA ARG A 210 8.72 -13.58 13.15
C ARG A 210 10.09 -13.31 12.53
N ASP A 211 10.93 -14.33 12.45
CA ASP A 211 12.26 -14.24 11.85
C ASP A 211 12.20 -13.90 10.37
N TYR A 212 11.22 -14.43 9.65
CA TYR A 212 10.98 -14.06 8.26
C TYR A 212 10.70 -12.57 8.12
N PHE A 213 9.79 -12.03 8.95
CA PHE A 213 9.45 -10.61 8.90
C PHE A 213 10.64 -9.71 9.18
N MET A 214 11.40 -9.97 10.22
CA MET A 214 12.61 -9.20 10.54
C MET A 214 13.57 -9.17 9.35
N ARG A 215 13.91 -10.34 8.82
CA ARG A 215 14.82 -10.46 7.67
C ARG A 215 14.26 -9.85 6.38
N TYR A 216 12.95 -9.95 6.18
CA TYR A 216 12.29 -9.34 5.02
C TYR A 216 12.45 -7.82 5.04
N PHE A 217 12.10 -7.16 6.13
CA PHE A 217 12.22 -5.70 6.23
C PHE A 217 13.67 -5.22 6.16
N GLU A 218 14.61 -5.90 6.80
CA GLU A 218 16.04 -5.61 6.68
C GLU A 218 16.54 -5.75 5.22
N SER A 219 16.06 -6.78 4.50
CA SER A 219 16.47 -7.04 3.12
C SER A 219 15.94 -6.03 2.10
N ARG A 220 14.97 -5.18 2.47
CA ARG A 220 14.39 -4.18 1.56
C ARG A 220 15.39 -3.08 1.17
N ARG A 221 16.35 -2.77 2.04
CA ARG A 221 17.44 -1.80 1.80
C ARG A 221 16.90 -0.48 1.21
N GLU A 222 15.87 0.07 1.82
CA GLU A 222 15.15 1.24 1.30
C GLU A 222 15.99 2.53 1.34
N ASP A 223 17.00 2.58 2.18
CA ASP A 223 17.98 3.67 2.26
C ASP A 223 19.15 3.51 1.24
N GLY A 224 19.08 2.50 0.38
CA GLY A 224 20.18 2.13 -0.52
C GLY A 224 21.33 1.39 0.19
N GLU A 225 22.39 1.07 -0.55
CA GLU A 225 23.62 0.56 0.05
C GLU A 225 24.27 1.70 0.86
N PRO A 226 24.80 1.42 2.07
CA PRO A 226 25.52 2.42 2.83
C PRO A 226 26.68 2.94 1.99
N ASN A 227 26.70 4.23 1.69
CA ASN A 227 27.87 4.84 1.08
C ASN A 227 29.00 4.83 2.11
N LEU A 228 29.84 3.79 2.06
CA LEU A 228 30.94 3.58 3.00
C LEU A 228 31.98 4.72 2.95
N ASP A 229 31.96 5.54 1.91
CA ASP A 229 32.83 6.71 1.77
C ASP A 229 32.24 7.97 2.44
N ASN A 230 30.96 7.93 2.89
CA ASN A 230 30.32 9.02 3.60
C ASN A 230 30.44 8.85 5.13
N PRO A 231 31.26 9.70 5.82
CA PRO A 231 31.45 9.59 7.27
C PRO A 231 30.22 9.77 8.12
N GLN A 232 29.15 10.44 7.61
CA GLN A 232 27.90 10.64 8.31
C GLN A 232 27.03 9.39 8.28
N GLN A 233 27.06 8.62 7.19
CA GLN A 233 26.32 7.34 7.08
C GLN A 233 26.98 6.22 7.90
N ARG A 234 28.32 6.24 8.07
CA ARG A 234 29.01 5.33 8.98
C ARG A 234 28.56 5.45 10.43
N ARG A 235 28.24 6.65 10.90
CA ARG A 235 27.77 6.88 12.29
C ARG A 235 26.34 6.39 12.51
N SER A 236 25.46 6.46 11.51
CA SER A 236 24.07 5.99 11.63
C SER A 236 23.95 4.46 11.62
N SER A 237 24.81 3.75 10.88
CA SER A 237 24.83 2.28 10.87
C SER A 237 25.33 1.69 12.19
N HIS A 238 26.33 2.34 12.85
CA HIS A 238 26.80 1.93 14.17
C HIS A 238 25.79 2.22 15.29
N ALA A 239 25.04 3.33 15.21
CA ALA A 239 24.02 3.68 16.19
C ALA A 239 22.80 2.74 16.14
N ARG A 240 22.47 2.20 14.95
CA ARG A 240 21.37 1.22 14.79
C ARG A 240 21.75 -0.17 15.32
N GLN A 241 23.03 -0.57 15.25
CA GLN A 241 23.50 -1.84 15.83
C GLN A 241 23.52 -1.84 17.36
N THR A 242 23.72 -0.67 17.99
CA THR A 242 23.72 -0.55 19.46
C THR A 242 22.34 -0.37 20.09
N ALA A 243 21.30 -0.08 19.29
CA ALA A 243 19.92 0.05 19.77
C ALA A 243 19.11 -1.27 19.73
N LEU A 244 19.73 -2.36 19.26
CA LEU A 244 19.13 -3.70 19.15
C LEU A 244 19.77 -4.73 20.12
N CYS A 245 20.54 -4.26 21.12
CA CYS A 245 21.06 -5.08 22.22
C CYS A 245 20.30 -4.81 23.50
#